data_cc16c652ac73499ca29e972470c7fe30
#
_entry.id   cc16c652ac73499ca29e972470c7fe30
#
_cell.length_a   1.000
_cell.length_b   1.000
_cell.length_c   1.000
_cell.angle_alpha   90.00
_cell.angle_beta   90.00
_cell.angle_gamma   90.00
#
_symmetry.space_group_name_H-M   'P 1'
#
loop_
_entity.id
_entity.type
_entity.pdbx_description
1 polymer ?
#
loop_
_entity_poly.entity_id
_entity_poly.type
_entity_poly.pdbx_seq_one_letter_code
_entity_poly.pdbx_strand_id
1 'polypeptide(L)'
;DTVYVTIDKAAVRKSGMMMASDSIPNRMVISLKGKNALYKGDLMMLEMIAQSNWVRPIYVASTVGQENYMNLGDNFVQEGLANRITPFTTNAPGAKNFDTQKTYNNVMNRYKYGGLSRKGIYIDETVMRMCYTHRRIIAQLALHLISEGDKQKANKVLQKAEKELPAYNIPYNYMNGGLDIARAYALLGQTAKAKEVANAVWINAQQYLNWYLTLDGSRFANSMNDCMYQIYVLRQAASVMGMADKQTAAQQEKKLNMLFKQYQEKGGAMPMGDE
;
A
#
# COMPACT_ATOMS: atom_id res chain seq x y z
N ASP A 1 29.74 10.93 -4.45
CA ASP A 1 28.68 10.09 -5.04
C ASP A 1 27.29 10.70 -4.84
N THR A 2 27.17 11.99 -5.13
CA THR A 2 25.94 12.74 -4.96
C THR A 2 25.75 13.74 -6.10
N VAL A 3 24.56 13.80 -6.67
CA VAL A 3 24.16 14.79 -7.68
C VAL A 3 23.32 15.87 -7.01
N TYR A 4 23.55 17.11 -7.39
CA TYR A 4 22.79 18.27 -6.91
C TYR A 4 22.03 18.91 -8.05
N VAL A 5 20.72 19.06 -7.90
CA VAL A 5 19.86 19.76 -8.86
C VAL A 5 19.39 21.07 -8.23
N THR A 6 19.70 22.20 -8.85
CA THR A 6 19.23 23.51 -8.40
C THR A 6 17.72 23.63 -8.55
N ILE A 7 17.06 24.29 -7.59
CA ILE A 7 15.60 24.41 -7.58
C ILE A 7 15.19 25.86 -7.83
N ASP A 8 14.38 26.05 -8.86
CA ASP A 8 13.61 27.29 -9.05
C ASP A 8 12.39 27.27 -8.11
N LYS A 9 12.49 27.99 -7.01
CA LYS A 9 11.42 28.07 -6.00
C LYS A 9 10.13 28.69 -6.55
N ALA A 10 10.22 29.59 -7.51
CA ALA A 10 9.04 30.20 -8.13
C ALA A 10 8.30 29.19 -9.02
N ALA A 11 9.06 28.42 -9.80
CA ALA A 11 8.50 27.32 -10.60
C ALA A 11 7.84 26.25 -9.72
N VAL A 12 8.49 25.85 -8.60
CA VAL A 12 7.92 24.89 -7.64
C VAL A 12 6.57 25.38 -7.11
N ARG A 13 6.47 26.65 -6.68
CA ARG A 13 5.20 27.22 -6.19
C ARG A 13 4.10 27.22 -7.25
N LYS A 14 4.44 27.44 -8.51
CA LYS A 14 3.48 27.46 -9.64
C LYS A 14 3.13 26.07 -10.17
N SER A 15 3.92 25.05 -9.87
CA SER A 15 3.78 23.69 -10.43
C SER A 15 2.52 22.94 -9.99
N GLY A 16 1.81 23.43 -8.97
CA GLY A 16 0.68 22.74 -8.36
C GLY A 16 1.05 21.43 -7.66
N MET A 17 2.33 21.19 -7.33
CA MET A 17 2.71 20.08 -6.47
C MET A 17 2.32 20.37 -5.03
N MET A 18 2.02 19.33 -4.28
CA MET A 18 1.81 19.44 -2.84
C MET A 18 3.13 19.87 -2.17
N MET A 19 3.06 20.84 -1.30
CA MET A 19 4.19 21.23 -0.45
C MET A 19 4.34 20.19 0.65
N ALA A 20 5.34 19.33 0.52
CA ALA A 20 5.61 18.27 1.50
C ALA A 20 6.27 18.81 2.78
N SER A 21 6.82 20.04 2.74
CA SER A 21 7.35 20.77 3.90
C SER A 21 7.10 22.27 3.75
N ASP A 22 7.23 23.02 4.85
CA ASP A 22 6.98 24.48 4.87
C ASP A 22 8.02 25.28 4.09
N SER A 23 9.20 24.72 3.86
CA SER A 23 10.28 25.39 3.14
C SER A 23 10.68 24.66 1.87
N ILE A 24 10.88 25.43 0.78
CA ILE A 24 11.43 24.90 -0.48
C ILE A 24 12.96 24.94 -0.38
N PRO A 25 13.64 23.79 -0.52
CA PRO A 25 15.10 23.75 -0.47
C PRO A 25 15.73 24.51 -1.67
N ASN A 26 16.99 24.91 -1.52
CA ASN A 26 17.71 25.59 -2.63
C ASN A 26 18.15 24.60 -3.72
N ARG A 27 18.35 23.34 -3.34
CA ARG A 27 18.77 22.26 -4.23
C ARG A 27 18.20 20.93 -3.75
N MET A 28 17.92 20.06 -4.71
CA MET A 28 17.60 18.66 -4.48
C MET A 28 18.91 17.87 -4.42
N VAL A 29 18.99 16.94 -3.48
CA VAL A 29 20.15 16.07 -3.28
C VAL A 29 19.76 14.66 -3.71
N ILE A 30 20.48 14.11 -4.69
CA ILE A 30 20.26 12.74 -5.18
C ILE A 30 21.49 11.91 -4.85
N SER A 31 21.33 10.96 -3.96
CA SER A 31 22.42 10.05 -3.56
C SER A 31 22.60 8.97 -4.62
N LEU A 32 23.85 8.74 -5.03
CA LEU A 32 24.24 7.63 -5.90
C LEU A 32 24.77 6.44 -5.09
N LYS A 33 24.62 6.45 -3.77
CA LYS A 33 25.10 5.37 -2.89
C LYS A 33 24.51 4.02 -3.33
N GLY A 34 25.37 3.02 -3.41
CA GLY A 34 24.96 1.66 -3.82
C GLY A 34 24.93 1.43 -5.33
N LYS A 35 25.21 2.46 -6.15
CA LYS A 35 25.38 2.29 -7.60
C LYS A 35 26.87 2.20 -7.96
N ASN A 36 27.26 1.10 -8.60
CA ASN A 36 28.62 0.91 -9.12
C ASN A 36 28.80 1.57 -10.50
N ALA A 37 27.72 1.80 -11.23
CA ALA A 37 27.71 2.46 -12.53
C ALA A 37 26.36 3.18 -12.76
N LEU A 38 26.38 4.24 -13.54
CA LEU A 38 25.17 4.89 -14.05
C LEU A 38 24.90 4.37 -15.47
N TYR A 39 23.74 3.78 -15.65
CA TYR A 39 23.26 3.34 -16.95
C TYR A 39 22.58 4.50 -17.70
N LYS A 40 22.36 4.30 -19.01
CA LYS A 40 21.71 5.32 -19.86
C LYS A 40 20.38 5.80 -19.27
N GLY A 41 19.57 4.89 -18.71
CA GLY A 41 18.29 5.25 -18.06
C GLY A 41 18.48 6.15 -16.85
N ASP A 42 19.49 5.89 -16.02
CA ASP A 42 19.81 6.72 -14.85
C ASP A 42 20.20 8.13 -15.27
N LEU A 43 21.08 8.25 -16.28
CA LEU A 43 21.51 9.55 -16.83
C LEU A 43 20.35 10.33 -17.43
N MET A 44 19.48 9.64 -18.18
CA MET A 44 18.26 10.29 -18.75
C MET A 44 17.31 10.78 -17.66
N MET A 45 17.15 10.02 -16.56
CA MET A 45 16.31 10.45 -15.44
C MET A 45 16.88 11.69 -14.76
N LEU A 46 18.18 11.70 -14.48
CA LEU A 46 18.86 12.85 -13.88
C LEU A 46 18.73 14.09 -14.77
N GLU A 47 18.94 13.94 -16.07
CA GLU A 47 18.80 15.02 -17.05
C GLU A 47 17.36 15.53 -17.12
N MET A 48 16.36 14.64 -17.17
CA MET A 48 14.95 15.05 -17.14
C MET A 48 14.61 15.85 -15.88
N ILE A 49 15.11 15.45 -14.71
CA ILE A 49 14.88 16.16 -13.45
C ILE A 49 15.55 17.55 -13.53
N ALA A 50 16.81 17.61 -13.97
CA ALA A 50 17.56 18.85 -14.08
C ALA A 50 16.93 19.85 -15.07
N GLN A 51 16.48 19.35 -16.23
CA GLN A 51 15.92 20.20 -17.31
C GLN A 51 14.43 20.51 -17.14
N SER A 52 13.70 19.74 -16.31
CA SER A 52 12.26 19.99 -16.09
C SER A 52 11.97 21.36 -15.49
N ASN A 53 12.95 21.90 -14.77
CA ASN A 53 12.85 23.14 -14.02
C ASN A 53 11.55 23.23 -13.19
N TRP A 54 11.03 22.06 -12.79
CA TRP A 54 9.79 21.89 -12.02
C TRP A 54 8.52 22.41 -12.71
N VAL A 55 8.60 22.81 -13.98
CA VAL A 55 7.46 23.27 -14.79
C VAL A 55 6.61 22.08 -15.25
N ARG A 56 7.28 20.99 -15.69
CA ARG A 56 6.61 19.74 -16.05
C ARG A 56 6.71 18.73 -14.92
N PRO A 57 5.59 18.16 -14.49
CA PRO A 57 5.62 17.11 -13.46
C PRO A 57 6.25 15.83 -14.02
N ILE A 58 7.12 15.22 -13.23
CA ILE A 58 7.72 13.91 -13.51
C ILE A 58 7.12 12.91 -12.53
N TYR A 59 6.67 11.78 -13.07
CA TYR A 59 6.02 10.74 -12.27
C TYR A 59 6.72 9.39 -12.44
N VAL A 60 6.74 8.63 -11.35
CA VAL A 60 7.10 7.22 -11.33
C VAL A 60 5.84 6.42 -11.04
N ALA A 61 5.51 5.45 -11.89
CA ALA A 61 4.33 4.61 -11.66
C ALA A 61 4.48 3.79 -10.38
N SER A 62 3.39 3.59 -9.64
CA SER A 62 3.39 2.80 -8.39
C SER A 62 3.77 1.32 -8.60
N THR A 63 3.84 0.86 -9.83
CA THR A 63 4.25 -0.50 -10.23
C THR A 63 5.73 -0.63 -10.55
N VAL A 64 6.49 0.47 -10.57
CA VAL A 64 7.95 0.44 -10.75
C VAL A 64 8.60 -0.08 -9.46
N GLY A 65 9.55 -1.00 -9.59
CA GLY A 65 10.29 -1.53 -8.45
C GLY A 65 11.29 -0.52 -7.87
N GLN A 66 11.54 -0.63 -6.57
CA GLN A 66 12.41 0.32 -5.83
C GLN A 66 13.84 0.37 -6.35
N GLU A 67 14.34 -0.72 -6.93
CA GLU A 67 15.66 -0.81 -7.57
C GLU A 67 15.84 0.21 -8.70
N ASN A 68 14.73 0.68 -9.28
CA ASN A 68 14.72 1.66 -10.37
C ASN A 68 14.48 3.11 -9.90
N TYR A 69 14.40 3.36 -8.59
CA TYR A 69 14.07 4.69 -8.06
C TYR A 69 15.26 5.64 -7.98
N MET A 70 16.49 5.23 -8.28
CA MET A 70 17.68 6.09 -8.14
C MET A 70 17.81 6.73 -6.75
N ASN A 71 17.42 6.02 -5.69
CA ASN A 71 17.33 6.55 -4.32
C ASN A 71 16.41 7.78 -4.16
N LEU A 72 15.48 8.01 -5.12
CA LEU A 72 14.52 9.12 -5.08
C LEU A 72 13.24 8.81 -4.28
N GLY A 73 13.13 7.62 -3.68
CA GLY A 73 11.94 7.22 -2.93
C GLY A 73 11.52 8.25 -1.87
N ASP A 74 12.51 8.86 -1.22
CA ASP A 74 12.30 9.91 -0.22
C ASP A 74 11.83 11.25 -0.78
N ASN A 75 11.79 11.39 -2.09
CA ASN A 75 11.31 12.58 -2.79
C ASN A 75 9.94 12.37 -3.45
N PHE A 76 9.28 11.25 -3.15
CA PHE A 76 8.01 10.91 -3.77
C PHE A 76 6.83 11.45 -2.97
N VAL A 77 5.88 12.06 -3.69
CA VAL A 77 4.54 12.35 -3.20
C VAL A 77 3.56 11.54 -4.04
N GLN A 78 2.82 10.64 -3.40
CA GLN A 78 1.85 9.78 -4.08
C GLN A 78 0.62 10.59 -4.49
N GLU A 79 0.26 10.54 -5.78
CA GLU A 79 -0.93 11.18 -6.37
C GLU A 79 -1.85 10.12 -7.00
N GLY A 80 -2.10 9.03 -6.31
CA GLY A 80 -2.86 7.87 -6.78
C GLY A 80 -1.95 6.76 -7.30
N LEU A 81 -2.12 6.36 -8.57
CA LEU A 81 -1.33 5.28 -9.21
C LEU A 81 0.09 5.72 -9.64
N ALA A 82 0.49 6.92 -9.29
CA ALA A 82 1.80 7.44 -9.62
C ALA A 82 2.35 8.28 -8.46
N ASN A 83 3.68 8.25 -8.33
CA ASN A 83 4.42 9.04 -7.39
C ASN A 83 5.04 10.24 -8.13
N ARG A 84 4.69 11.44 -7.73
CA ARG A 84 5.32 12.64 -8.28
C ARG A 84 6.68 12.84 -7.64
N ILE A 85 7.71 13.04 -8.45
CA ILE A 85 9.03 13.47 -7.97
C ILE A 85 8.92 14.93 -7.53
N THR A 86 9.34 15.21 -6.29
CA THR A 86 9.33 16.54 -5.69
C THR A 86 10.73 16.88 -5.17
N PRO A 87 11.05 18.17 -4.99
CA PRO A 87 12.32 18.59 -4.41
C PRO A 87 12.38 18.40 -2.88
N PHE A 88 11.29 17.95 -2.28
CA PHE A 88 11.16 17.78 -0.83
C PHE A 88 11.60 16.40 -0.39
N THR A 89 12.19 16.31 0.82
CA THR A 89 12.45 15.03 1.49
C THR A 89 11.23 14.65 2.33
N THR A 90 10.56 13.56 1.96
CA THR A 90 9.31 13.11 2.59
C THR A 90 9.53 12.20 3.80
N ASN A 91 10.77 11.83 4.11
CA ASN A 91 11.13 11.07 5.32
C ASN A 91 11.33 11.95 6.57
N ALA A 92 11.30 13.29 6.43
CA ALA A 92 11.41 14.17 7.57
C ALA A 92 10.14 14.10 8.45
N PRO A 93 10.26 14.22 9.78
CA PRO A 93 9.11 14.29 10.67
C PRO A 93 8.13 15.39 10.24
N GLY A 94 6.85 15.05 10.12
CA GLY A 94 5.80 15.98 9.67
C GLY A 94 5.74 16.24 8.16
N ALA A 95 6.66 15.70 7.36
CA ALA A 95 6.58 15.80 5.91
C ALA A 95 5.40 14.99 5.35
N LYS A 96 4.81 15.49 4.26
CA LYS A 96 3.67 14.86 3.60
C LYS A 96 4.16 14.12 2.35
N ASN A 97 3.80 12.85 2.24
CA ASN A 97 4.14 11.98 1.11
C ASN A 97 2.93 11.49 0.31
N PHE A 98 1.72 11.96 0.64
CA PHE A 98 0.47 11.57 -0.01
C PHE A 98 -0.41 12.79 -0.27
N ASP A 99 -0.74 13.07 -1.54
CA ASP A 99 -1.65 14.13 -1.93
C ASP A 99 -3.10 13.61 -1.94
N THR A 100 -3.77 13.78 -0.82
CA THR A 100 -5.14 13.31 -0.58
C THR A 100 -6.10 13.91 -1.60
N GLN A 101 -5.99 15.21 -1.90
CA GLN A 101 -6.94 15.91 -2.78
C GLN A 101 -6.79 15.45 -4.24
N LYS A 102 -5.58 15.34 -4.76
CA LYS A 102 -5.36 14.85 -6.12
C LYS A 102 -5.70 13.37 -6.24
N THR A 103 -5.32 12.55 -5.25
CA THR A 103 -5.67 11.13 -5.23
C THR A 103 -7.18 10.95 -5.21
N TYR A 104 -7.92 11.74 -4.40
CA TYR A 104 -9.38 11.73 -4.39
C TYR A 104 -9.96 12.06 -5.76
N ASN A 105 -9.49 13.15 -6.38
CA ASN A 105 -9.98 13.54 -7.72
C ASN A 105 -9.68 12.46 -8.78
N ASN A 106 -8.49 11.86 -8.74
CA ASN A 106 -8.11 10.79 -9.65
C ASN A 106 -9.00 9.55 -9.46
N VAL A 107 -9.17 9.08 -8.24
CA VAL A 107 -10.00 7.90 -7.91
C VAL A 107 -11.46 8.14 -8.26
N MET A 108 -12.02 9.29 -7.90
CA MET A 108 -13.45 9.53 -8.06
C MET A 108 -13.86 9.89 -9.49
N ASN A 109 -13.01 10.63 -10.22
CA ASN A 109 -13.44 11.26 -11.48
C ASN A 109 -12.67 10.76 -12.71
N ARG A 110 -11.43 10.25 -12.56
CA ARG A 110 -10.58 9.92 -13.71
C ARG A 110 -10.39 8.44 -13.95
N TYR A 111 -10.30 7.62 -12.88
CA TYR A 111 -10.04 6.19 -13.03
C TYR A 111 -11.24 5.46 -13.64
N LYS A 112 -10.95 4.52 -14.55
CA LYS A 112 -11.91 3.64 -15.21
C LYS A 112 -11.58 2.19 -14.87
N TYR A 113 -12.61 1.39 -14.60
CA TYR A 113 -12.45 0.04 -14.07
C TYR A 113 -12.89 -1.05 -15.07
N GLY A 114 -13.18 -0.68 -16.33
CA GLY A 114 -13.36 -1.64 -17.44
C GLY A 114 -14.48 -2.65 -17.26
N GLY A 115 -15.47 -2.40 -16.41
CA GLY A 115 -16.57 -3.34 -16.18
C GLY A 115 -16.24 -4.49 -15.22
N LEU A 116 -15.23 -4.33 -14.35
CA LEU A 116 -14.86 -5.29 -13.29
C LEU A 116 -16.01 -5.61 -12.32
N SER A 117 -17.06 -4.79 -12.30
CA SER A 117 -18.28 -5.01 -11.49
C SER A 117 -19.27 -6.01 -12.12
N ARG A 118 -19.07 -6.45 -13.36
CA ARG A 118 -19.95 -7.45 -13.98
C ARG A 118 -19.70 -8.84 -13.38
N LYS A 119 -20.76 -9.56 -13.02
CA LYS A 119 -20.65 -10.93 -12.52
C LYS A 119 -20.23 -11.90 -13.62
N GLY A 120 -19.49 -12.95 -13.24
CA GLY A 120 -19.12 -14.05 -14.14
C GLY A 120 -18.02 -13.71 -15.15
N ILE A 121 -17.29 -12.60 -14.96
CA ILE A 121 -16.12 -12.30 -15.78
C ILE A 121 -14.91 -13.10 -15.29
N TYR A 122 -14.08 -13.51 -16.24
CA TYR A 122 -12.75 -14.02 -15.93
C TYR A 122 -11.77 -12.85 -15.79
N ILE A 123 -10.98 -12.88 -14.73
CA ILE A 123 -9.90 -11.91 -14.46
C ILE A 123 -8.60 -12.71 -14.38
N ASP A 124 -7.68 -12.48 -15.30
CA ASP A 124 -6.37 -13.10 -15.26
C ASP A 124 -5.51 -12.54 -14.11
N GLU A 125 -4.39 -13.21 -13.84
CA GLU A 125 -3.52 -12.84 -12.71
C GLU A 125 -2.95 -11.43 -12.84
N THR A 126 -2.60 -10.99 -14.04
CA THR A 126 -2.01 -9.66 -14.28
C THR A 126 -3.03 -8.56 -13.99
N VAL A 127 -4.24 -8.71 -14.51
CA VAL A 127 -5.35 -7.78 -14.24
C VAL A 127 -5.72 -7.82 -12.75
N MET A 128 -5.73 -9.00 -12.11
CA MET A 128 -6.00 -9.13 -10.68
C MET A 128 -4.98 -8.35 -9.84
N ARG A 129 -3.69 -8.40 -10.18
CA ARG A 129 -2.65 -7.60 -9.49
C ARG A 129 -2.88 -6.09 -9.64
N MET A 130 -3.36 -5.64 -10.80
CA MET A 130 -3.75 -4.24 -11.00
C MET A 130 -4.97 -3.86 -10.15
N CYS A 131 -5.96 -4.75 -10.05
CA CYS A 131 -7.11 -4.57 -9.15
C CYS A 131 -6.66 -4.42 -7.68
N TYR A 132 -5.67 -5.21 -7.25
CA TYR A 132 -5.08 -5.10 -5.91
C TYR A 132 -4.44 -3.73 -5.69
N THR A 133 -3.68 -3.24 -6.66
CA THR A 133 -3.06 -1.91 -6.60
C THR A 133 -4.11 -0.80 -6.46
N HIS A 134 -5.16 -0.85 -7.28
CA HIS A 134 -6.27 0.11 -7.18
C HIS A 134 -6.94 0.07 -5.80
N ARG A 135 -7.25 -1.13 -5.27
CA ARG A 135 -7.91 -1.24 -3.97
C ARG A 135 -7.02 -0.74 -2.83
N ARG A 136 -5.70 -1.02 -2.85
CA ARG A 136 -4.77 -0.46 -1.85
C ARG A 136 -4.77 1.05 -1.84
N ILE A 137 -4.74 1.70 -3.02
CA ILE A 137 -4.76 3.15 -3.11
C ILE A 137 -6.08 3.71 -2.57
N ILE A 138 -7.20 3.07 -2.86
CA ILE A 138 -8.51 3.45 -2.31
C ILE A 138 -8.52 3.32 -0.79
N ALA A 139 -7.96 2.23 -0.24
CA ALA A 139 -7.85 2.00 1.19
C ALA A 139 -7.00 3.09 1.88
N GLN A 140 -5.82 3.37 1.34
CA GLN A 140 -4.93 4.44 1.83
C GLN A 140 -5.62 5.81 1.78
N LEU A 141 -6.26 6.13 0.66
CA LEU A 141 -7.02 7.39 0.51
C LEU A 141 -8.12 7.51 1.57
N ALA A 142 -8.87 6.43 1.82
CA ALA A 142 -9.92 6.45 2.83
C ALA A 142 -9.36 6.73 4.23
N LEU A 143 -8.22 6.12 4.59
CA LEU A 143 -7.57 6.35 5.88
C LEU A 143 -7.01 7.78 5.99
N HIS A 144 -6.40 8.32 4.93
CA HIS A 144 -5.96 9.73 4.91
C HIS A 144 -7.12 10.70 5.06
N LEU A 145 -8.22 10.51 4.34
CA LEU A 145 -9.43 11.33 4.47
C LEU A 145 -10.01 11.27 5.89
N ILE A 146 -10.00 10.10 6.53
CA ILE A 146 -10.45 9.95 7.93
C ILE A 146 -9.52 10.72 8.87
N SER A 147 -8.21 10.62 8.69
CA SER A 147 -7.24 11.34 9.52
C SER A 147 -7.31 12.86 9.35
N GLU A 148 -7.71 13.33 8.18
CA GLU A 148 -7.96 14.74 7.87
C GLU A 148 -9.37 15.21 8.31
N GLY A 149 -10.20 14.32 8.88
CA GLY A 149 -11.55 14.62 9.37
C GLY A 149 -12.66 14.54 8.30
N ASP A 150 -12.34 14.26 7.04
CA ASP A 150 -13.32 14.19 5.94
C ASP A 150 -13.95 12.80 5.81
N LYS A 151 -14.74 12.42 6.84
CA LYS A 151 -15.44 11.13 6.88
C LYS A 151 -16.43 10.93 5.72
N GLN A 152 -17.00 12.01 5.20
CA GLN A 152 -17.96 11.91 4.10
C GLN A 152 -17.27 11.49 2.80
N LYS A 153 -16.12 12.09 2.46
CA LYS A 153 -15.35 11.68 1.28
C LYS A 153 -14.79 10.28 1.46
N ALA A 154 -14.32 9.91 2.64
CA ALA A 154 -13.85 8.56 2.93
C ALA A 154 -14.94 7.51 2.65
N ASN A 155 -16.17 7.75 3.11
CA ASN A 155 -17.30 6.87 2.84
C ASN A 155 -17.60 6.75 1.34
N LYS A 156 -17.61 7.87 0.58
CA LYS A 156 -17.80 7.85 -0.89
C LYS A 156 -16.74 7.04 -1.61
N VAL A 157 -15.49 7.13 -1.18
CA VAL A 157 -14.37 6.38 -1.75
C VAL A 157 -14.54 4.89 -1.50
N LEU A 158 -14.93 4.48 -0.30
CA LEU A 158 -15.20 3.08 0.05
C LEU A 158 -16.39 2.52 -0.73
N GLN A 159 -17.48 3.27 -0.88
CA GLN A 159 -18.64 2.89 -1.69
C GLN A 159 -18.25 2.69 -3.17
N LYS A 160 -17.35 3.55 -3.69
CA LYS A 160 -16.82 3.37 -5.04
C LYS A 160 -16.01 2.09 -5.17
N ALA A 161 -15.18 1.75 -4.17
CA ALA A 161 -14.45 0.49 -4.15
C ALA A 161 -15.38 -0.73 -4.18
N GLU A 162 -16.45 -0.75 -3.38
CA GLU A 162 -17.44 -1.83 -3.37
C GLU A 162 -18.13 -1.98 -4.74
N LYS A 163 -18.47 -0.86 -5.37
CA LYS A 163 -19.15 -0.85 -6.67
C LYS A 163 -18.26 -1.29 -7.82
N GLU A 164 -17.04 -0.76 -7.90
CA GLU A 164 -16.17 -0.93 -9.06
C GLU A 164 -15.24 -2.16 -8.94
N LEU A 165 -14.89 -2.55 -7.72
CA LEU A 165 -14.00 -3.66 -7.39
C LEU A 165 -14.68 -4.62 -6.40
N PRO A 166 -15.83 -5.21 -6.73
CA PRO A 166 -16.62 -5.99 -5.78
C PRO A 166 -15.90 -7.27 -5.34
N ALA A 167 -16.17 -7.69 -4.10
CA ALA A 167 -15.53 -8.86 -3.48
C ALA A 167 -15.82 -10.18 -4.20
N TYR A 168 -16.95 -10.29 -4.90
CA TYR A 168 -17.29 -11.51 -5.66
C TYR A 168 -16.41 -11.75 -6.89
N ASN A 169 -15.77 -10.70 -7.44
CA ASN A 169 -14.79 -10.82 -8.54
C ASN A 169 -13.36 -10.64 -8.03
N ILE A 170 -13.17 -9.81 -7.00
CA ILE A 170 -11.87 -9.48 -6.44
C ILE A 170 -11.95 -9.70 -4.91
N PRO A 171 -11.76 -10.95 -4.43
CA PRO A 171 -11.86 -11.28 -3.00
C PRO A 171 -10.92 -10.44 -2.14
N TYR A 172 -11.34 -10.13 -0.92
CA TYR A 172 -10.50 -9.44 0.03
C TYR A 172 -9.39 -10.36 0.54
N ASN A 173 -8.16 -9.84 0.51
CA ASN A 173 -7.00 -10.46 1.12
C ASN A 173 -6.07 -9.36 1.67
N TYR A 174 -4.97 -9.76 2.31
CA TYR A 174 -4.01 -8.81 2.86
C TYR A 174 -3.33 -7.97 1.77
N MET A 175 -2.94 -8.61 0.66
CA MET A 175 -2.18 -7.97 -0.43
C MET A 175 -2.94 -6.84 -1.15
N ASN A 176 -4.26 -6.88 -1.12
CA ASN A 176 -5.09 -5.86 -1.77
C ASN A 176 -5.64 -4.77 -0.84
N GLY A 177 -5.06 -4.64 0.36
CA GLY A 177 -5.47 -3.61 1.32
C GLY A 177 -6.79 -3.93 2.04
N GLY A 178 -7.21 -5.21 2.08
CA GLY A 178 -8.44 -5.61 2.73
C GLY A 178 -8.51 -5.18 4.20
N LEU A 179 -7.40 -5.29 4.95
CA LEU A 179 -7.38 -4.85 6.36
C LEU A 179 -7.47 -3.34 6.52
N ASP A 180 -6.91 -2.56 5.61
CA ASP A 180 -7.03 -1.10 5.64
C ASP A 180 -8.46 -0.66 5.28
N ILE A 181 -9.13 -1.36 4.36
CA ILE A 181 -10.57 -1.19 4.11
C ILE A 181 -11.39 -1.50 5.38
N ALA A 182 -11.11 -2.61 6.04
CA ALA A 182 -11.80 -2.98 7.28
C ALA A 182 -11.56 -1.95 8.40
N ARG A 183 -10.32 -1.48 8.55
CA ARG A 183 -9.95 -0.43 9.50
C ARG A 183 -10.68 0.88 9.20
N ALA A 184 -10.76 1.29 7.93
CA ALA A 184 -11.48 2.48 7.52
C ALA A 184 -12.97 2.38 7.86
N TYR A 185 -13.62 1.22 7.62
CA TYR A 185 -15.01 0.99 8.02
C TYR A 185 -15.19 1.04 9.54
N ALA A 186 -14.27 0.46 10.32
CA ALA A 186 -14.33 0.50 11.79
C ALA A 186 -14.24 1.95 12.31
N LEU A 187 -13.31 2.75 11.77
CA LEU A 187 -13.15 4.17 12.11
C LEU A 187 -14.35 5.04 11.71
N LEU A 188 -15.09 4.64 10.69
CA LEU A 188 -16.35 5.27 10.29
C LEU A 188 -17.59 4.78 11.09
N GLY A 189 -17.40 3.84 12.02
CA GLY A 189 -18.49 3.24 12.80
C GLY A 189 -19.32 2.20 12.04
N GLN A 190 -18.89 1.78 10.84
CA GLN A 190 -19.56 0.77 10.03
C GLN A 190 -19.08 -0.65 10.42
N THR A 191 -19.39 -1.04 11.66
CA THR A 191 -18.87 -2.26 12.30
C THR A 191 -19.22 -3.54 11.53
N ALA A 192 -20.41 -3.65 10.94
CA ALA A 192 -20.82 -4.82 10.16
C ALA A 192 -19.90 -5.05 8.94
N LYS A 193 -19.62 -4.00 8.17
CA LYS A 193 -18.71 -4.06 7.03
C LYS A 193 -17.26 -4.29 7.44
N ALA A 194 -16.82 -3.67 8.53
CA ALA A 194 -15.49 -3.89 9.09
C ALA A 194 -15.28 -5.36 9.44
N LYS A 195 -16.26 -5.99 10.11
CA LYS A 195 -16.24 -7.41 10.44
C LYS A 195 -16.21 -8.31 9.21
N GLU A 196 -17.08 -8.03 8.24
CA GLU A 196 -17.16 -8.80 6.99
C GLU A 196 -15.80 -8.83 6.28
N VAL A 197 -15.19 -7.65 6.06
CA VAL A 197 -13.93 -7.55 5.33
C VAL A 197 -12.75 -8.13 6.14
N ALA A 198 -12.66 -7.84 7.44
CA ALA A 198 -11.60 -8.40 8.29
C ALA A 198 -11.69 -9.93 8.35
N ASN A 199 -12.91 -10.49 8.45
CA ASN A 199 -13.14 -11.92 8.46
C ASN A 199 -12.78 -12.57 7.12
N ALA A 200 -13.07 -11.93 5.99
CA ALA A 200 -12.67 -12.41 4.67
C ALA A 200 -11.13 -12.55 4.55
N VAL A 201 -10.39 -11.56 5.04
CA VAL A 201 -8.91 -11.61 5.07
C VAL A 201 -8.43 -12.70 6.03
N TRP A 202 -9.05 -12.83 7.20
CA TRP A 202 -8.76 -13.90 8.17
C TRP A 202 -8.92 -15.30 7.55
N ILE A 203 -10.07 -15.56 6.94
CA ILE A 203 -10.37 -16.86 6.32
C ILE A 203 -9.35 -17.17 5.22
N ASN A 204 -9.04 -16.20 4.35
CA ASN A 204 -8.06 -16.37 3.30
C ASN A 204 -6.69 -16.77 3.86
N ALA A 205 -6.16 -16.04 4.83
CA ALA A 205 -4.88 -16.34 5.45
C ALA A 205 -4.88 -17.69 6.19
N GLN A 206 -5.97 -18.02 6.89
CA GLN A 206 -6.13 -19.30 7.59
C GLN A 206 -6.13 -20.49 6.63
N GLN A 207 -6.79 -20.36 5.46
CA GLN A 207 -6.80 -21.41 4.44
C GLN A 207 -5.38 -21.70 3.92
N TYR A 208 -4.61 -20.67 3.63
CA TYR A 208 -3.21 -20.82 3.20
C TYR A 208 -2.35 -21.45 4.31
N LEU A 209 -2.45 -20.95 5.55
CA LEU A 209 -1.68 -21.51 6.66
C LEU A 209 -2.03 -22.98 6.90
N ASN A 210 -3.32 -23.33 6.91
CA ASN A 210 -3.75 -24.73 7.06
C ASN A 210 -3.17 -25.60 5.95
N TRP A 211 -3.15 -25.12 4.71
CA TRP A 211 -2.57 -25.87 3.58
C TRP A 211 -1.07 -26.07 3.78
N TYR A 212 -0.32 -25.02 4.12
CA TYR A 212 1.13 -25.16 4.39
C TYR A 212 1.40 -26.15 5.52
N LEU A 213 0.58 -26.17 6.56
CA LEU A 213 0.72 -27.10 7.68
C LEU A 213 0.42 -28.56 7.30
N THR A 214 -0.17 -28.85 6.14
CA THR A 214 -0.29 -30.23 5.63
C THR A 214 0.99 -30.75 4.96
N LEU A 215 1.91 -29.85 4.61
CA LEU A 215 3.15 -30.23 3.93
C LEU A 215 4.14 -30.86 4.89
N ASP A 216 5.01 -31.77 4.39
CA ASP A 216 6.02 -32.47 5.19
C ASP A 216 7.43 -32.34 4.60
N GLY A 217 8.46 -32.62 5.41
CA GLY A 217 9.86 -32.64 5.01
C GLY A 217 10.32 -31.32 4.36
N SER A 218 11.00 -31.44 3.24
CA SER A 218 11.55 -30.28 2.52
C SER A 218 10.49 -29.31 1.99
N ARG A 219 9.28 -29.79 1.69
CA ARG A 219 8.17 -28.92 1.24
C ARG A 219 7.73 -27.99 2.37
N PHE A 220 7.58 -28.51 3.59
CA PHE A 220 7.28 -27.68 4.76
C PHE A 220 8.44 -26.71 5.06
N ALA A 221 9.69 -27.22 5.07
CA ALA A 221 10.87 -26.38 5.31
C ALA A 221 10.94 -25.16 4.36
N ASN A 222 10.67 -25.39 3.07
CA ASN A 222 10.66 -24.32 2.07
C ASN A 222 9.45 -23.34 2.23
N SER A 223 8.41 -23.74 2.97
CA SER A 223 7.19 -22.93 3.19
C SER A 223 7.20 -22.18 4.52
N MET A 224 8.25 -22.27 5.33
CA MET A 224 8.27 -21.64 6.66
C MET A 224 8.05 -20.13 6.62
N ASN A 225 8.67 -19.43 5.64
CA ASN A 225 8.48 -18.00 5.47
C ASN A 225 7.02 -17.66 5.10
N ASP A 226 6.40 -18.48 4.25
CA ASP A 226 4.99 -18.32 3.89
C ASP A 226 4.07 -18.56 5.09
N CYS A 227 4.37 -19.58 5.92
CA CYS A 227 3.64 -19.82 7.18
C CYS A 227 3.73 -18.59 8.09
N MET A 228 4.93 -18.06 8.30
CA MET A 228 5.15 -16.87 9.14
C MET A 228 4.41 -15.65 8.59
N TYR A 229 4.41 -15.47 7.28
CA TYR A 229 3.64 -14.43 6.64
C TYR A 229 2.13 -14.57 6.92
N GLN A 230 1.56 -15.78 6.79
CA GLN A 230 0.14 -16.01 7.10
C GLN A 230 -0.18 -15.79 8.57
N ILE A 231 0.71 -16.22 9.48
CA ILE A 231 0.59 -15.97 10.93
C ILE A 231 0.56 -14.48 11.22
N TYR A 232 1.44 -13.72 10.59
CA TYR A 232 1.45 -12.25 10.67
C TYR A 232 0.12 -11.65 10.18
N VAL A 233 -0.37 -12.08 9.03
CA VAL A 233 -1.65 -11.60 8.47
C VAL A 233 -2.82 -11.92 9.40
N LEU A 234 -2.87 -13.13 9.96
CA LEU A 234 -3.89 -13.52 10.94
C LEU A 234 -3.86 -12.63 12.19
N ARG A 235 -2.68 -12.33 12.72
CA ARG A 235 -2.52 -11.40 13.86
C ARG A 235 -3.06 -10.01 13.54
N GLN A 236 -2.71 -9.48 12.36
CA GLN A 236 -3.21 -8.18 11.91
C GLN A 236 -4.73 -8.19 11.72
N ALA A 237 -5.29 -9.28 11.16
CA ALA A 237 -6.73 -9.40 10.95
C ALA A 237 -7.50 -9.47 12.30
N ALA A 238 -7.00 -10.21 13.30
CA ALA A 238 -7.58 -10.23 14.63
C ALA A 238 -7.53 -8.85 15.31
N SER A 239 -6.41 -8.12 15.16
CA SER A 239 -6.28 -6.77 15.70
C SER A 239 -7.32 -5.81 15.08
N VAL A 240 -7.49 -5.83 13.76
CA VAL A 240 -8.50 -5.00 13.07
C VAL A 240 -9.93 -5.45 13.45
N MET A 241 -10.16 -6.77 13.57
CA MET A 241 -11.44 -7.31 14.07
C MET A 241 -11.78 -6.77 15.47
N GLY A 242 -10.78 -6.63 16.34
CA GLY A 242 -10.96 -6.08 17.70
C GLY A 242 -11.47 -4.65 17.74
N MET A 243 -11.26 -3.85 16.68
CA MET A 243 -11.84 -2.52 16.55
C MET A 243 -13.37 -2.55 16.34
N ALA A 244 -13.91 -3.65 15.77
CA ALA A 244 -15.31 -3.80 15.43
C ALA A 244 -16.04 -4.81 16.34
N ASP A 245 -15.34 -5.87 16.78
CA ASP A 245 -15.90 -6.97 17.58
C ASP A 245 -14.82 -7.65 18.43
N LYS A 246 -14.76 -7.26 19.70
CA LYS A 246 -13.77 -7.82 20.65
C LYS A 246 -13.96 -9.30 20.92
N GLN A 247 -15.20 -9.80 20.90
CA GLN A 247 -15.49 -11.21 21.19
C GLN A 247 -14.97 -12.10 20.05
N THR A 248 -15.27 -11.72 18.80
CA THR A 248 -14.76 -12.43 17.62
C THR A 248 -13.23 -12.36 17.54
N ALA A 249 -12.64 -11.21 17.85
CA ALA A 249 -11.17 -11.05 17.89
C ALA A 249 -10.53 -12.01 18.90
N ALA A 250 -11.07 -12.12 20.11
CA ALA A 250 -10.56 -13.05 21.12
C ALA A 250 -10.65 -14.52 20.70
N GLN A 251 -11.70 -14.90 19.95
CA GLN A 251 -11.81 -16.24 19.36
C GLN A 251 -10.75 -16.46 18.26
N GLN A 252 -10.52 -15.46 17.41
CA GLN A 252 -9.49 -15.49 16.38
C GLN A 252 -8.09 -15.62 17.00
N GLU A 253 -7.78 -14.90 18.06
CA GLU A 253 -6.50 -14.99 18.78
C GLU A 253 -6.28 -16.40 19.36
N LYS A 254 -7.30 -16.99 19.99
CA LYS A 254 -7.20 -18.39 20.47
C LYS A 254 -6.90 -19.35 19.32
N LYS A 255 -7.59 -19.20 18.19
CA LYS A 255 -7.36 -20.02 17.00
C LYS A 255 -5.95 -19.82 16.43
N LEU A 256 -5.48 -18.57 16.37
CA LEU A 256 -4.13 -18.23 15.93
C LEU A 256 -3.07 -18.92 16.81
N ASN A 257 -3.23 -18.88 18.13
CA ASN A 257 -2.30 -19.53 19.06
C ASN A 257 -2.23 -21.05 18.84
N MET A 258 -3.36 -21.69 18.52
CA MET A 258 -3.40 -23.12 18.19
C MET A 258 -2.65 -23.41 16.87
N LEU A 259 -2.86 -22.60 15.84
CA LEU A 259 -2.18 -22.75 14.54
C LEU A 259 -0.68 -22.47 14.67
N PHE A 260 -0.30 -21.50 15.47
CA PHE A 260 1.11 -21.19 15.73
C PHE A 260 1.80 -22.36 16.48
N LYS A 261 1.13 -22.96 17.45
CA LYS A 261 1.64 -24.15 18.14
C LYS A 261 1.85 -25.32 17.16
N GLN A 262 0.90 -25.58 16.26
CA GLN A 262 1.05 -26.60 15.21
C GLN A 262 2.24 -26.31 14.29
N TYR A 263 2.45 -25.05 13.92
CA TYR A 263 3.63 -24.63 13.15
C TYR A 263 4.94 -24.95 13.88
N GLN A 264 5.02 -24.66 15.20
CA GLN A 264 6.18 -24.95 16.02
C GLN A 264 6.42 -26.47 16.19
N GLU A 265 5.37 -27.25 16.41
CA GLU A 265 5.43 -28.72 16.51
C GLU A 265 5.96 -29.38 15.23
N LYS A 266 5.76 -28.74 14.07
CA LYS A 266 6.34 -29.17 12.78
C LYS A 266 7.78 -28.70 12.57
N GLY A 267 8.41 -28.06 13.55
CA GLY A 267 9.78 -27.55 13.46
C GLY A 267 9.88 -26.14 12.89
N GLY A 268 8.78 -25.40 12.87
CA GLY A 268 8.78 -23.99 12.48
C GLY A 268 9.60 -23.14 13.45
N ALA A 269 10.54 -22.33 12.92
CA ALA A 269 11.37 -21.43 13.72
C ALA A 269 10.55 -20.24 14.24
N MET A 270 10.86 -19.78 15.45
CA MET A 270 10.42 -18.46 15.91
C MET A 270 11.10 -17.39 15.06
N PRO A 271 10.44 -16.28 14.67
CA PRO A 271 11.17 -15.13 14.18
C PRO A 271 12.17 -14.75 15.27
N MET A 272 13.44 -14.62 14.91
CA MET A 272 14.41 -14.00 15.81
C MET A 272 13.87 -12.59 16.07
N GLY A 273 13.43 -12.35 17.32
CA GLY A 273 12.97 -11.04 17.72
C GLY A 273 14.10 -10.05 17.51
N ASP A 274 13.79 -8.94 16.88
CA ASP A 274 14.59 -7.74 17.06
C ASP A 274 14.53 -7.41 18.57
N GLU A 275 15.63 -7.71 19.29
CA GLU A 275 15.90 -7.23 20.64
C GLU A 275 16.16 -5.72 20.62
#